data_4a2f663acfb26613e623d1eaa1c168ae
#
_entry.id   4a2f663acfb26613e623d1eaa1c168ae
#
_cell.length_a   1.000
_cell.length_b   1.000
_cell.length_c   1.000
_cell.angle_alpha   90.00
_cell.angle_beta   90.00
_cell.angle_gamma   90.00
#
_symmetry.space_group_name_H-M   'P 1'
#
loop_
_entity.id
_entity.type
_entity.pdbx_description
1 polymer ?
#
loop_
_entity_poly.entity_id
_entity_poly.type
_entity_poly.pdbx_seq_one_letter_code
_entity_poly.pdbx_strand_id
1 'polypeptide(L)'
;MLSYPQSAQLICLIFTSTTMVSSHLVWNIIKNNNAYLMKADNIKKWFSKEPGNLPNLASFKYSGLVHAKTIHIQPTTDNKGFACVTKRANKKYKPGKAVIKQEWKSGPRRSLLKLRKYIVGNKYRKELTKAALRRASAILQSQKRAQIPAKKSSKKKADN
;
A
#
# COMPACT_ATOMS: atom_id res chain seq x y z
N MET A 1 40.85 35.00 0.53
CA MET A 1 40.72 33.56 0.83
C MET A 1 40.28 33.40 2.27
N LEU A 2 39.01 33.18 2.49
CA LEU A 2 38.44 32.99 3.84
C LEU A 2 38.50 31.50 4.18
N SER A 3 39.41 31.13 5.08
CA SER A 3 39.54 29.79 5.64
C SER A 3 38.37 29.53 6.60
N TYR A 4 37.44 28.65 6.22
CA TYR A 4 36.43 28.19 7.14
C TYR A 4 37.05 27.35 8.26
N PRO A 5 36.65 27.56 9.51
CA PRO A 5 37.22 26.83 10.65
C PRO A 5 36.85 25.35 10.55
N GLN A 6 37.83 24.48 10.75
CA GLN A 6 37.70 23.02 10.70
C GLN A 6 36.58 22.45 11.62
N SER A 7 36.23 23.17 12.67
CA SER A 7 35.12 22.83 13.57
C SER A 7 33.73 22.79 12.90
N ALA A 8 33.53 23.64 11.87
CA ALA A 8 32.26 23.67 11.14
C ALA A 8 32.09 22.44 10.21
N GLN A 9 33.18 21.87 9.69
CA GLN A 9 33.14 20.65 8.90
C GLN A 9 32.85 19.41 9.74
N LEU A 10 33.37 19.34 10.97
CA LEU A 10 33.08 18.25 11.91
C LEU A 10 31.60 18.24 12.36
N ILE A 11 31.03 19.42 12.62
CA ILE A 11 29.60 19.54 12.96
C ILE A 11 28.70 19.12 11.81
N CYS A 12 29.07 19.43 10.56
CA CYS A 12 28.30 18.98 9.38
C CYS A 12 28.36 17.47 9.17
N LEU A 13 29.48 16.82 9.49
CA LEU A 13 29.64 15.35 9.42
C LEU A 13 28.86 14.60 10.51
N ILE A 14 28.70 15.21 11.69
CA ILE A 14 27.92 14.61 12.79
C ILE A 14 26.39 14.69 12.50
N PHE A 15 25.96 15.72 11.76
CA PHE A 15 24.53 15.88 11.41
C PHE A 15 24.04 14.99 10.27
N THR A 16 24.93 14.31 9.55
CA THR A 16 24.57 13.43 8.44
C THR A 16 24.42 11.95 8.81
N SER A 17 24.74 11.56 10.03
CA SER A 17 24.41 10.24 10.55
C SER A 17 22.97 10.20 11.06
N THR A 18 22.00 10.36 10.18
CA THR A 18 20.66 9.87 10.45
C THR A 18 20.77 8.36 10.67
N THR A 19 20.75 7.95 11.92
CA THR A 19 20.72 6.55 12.33
C THR A 19 19.53 5.89 11.64
N MET A 20 19.80 5.21 10.52
CA MET A 20 18.79 4.46 9.78
C MET A 20 18.40 3.26 10.63
N VAL A 21 17.33 3.42 11.40
CA VAL A 21 16.77 2.31 12.17
C VAL A 21 16.41 1.17 11.21
N SER A 22 16.93 -0.03 11.49
CA SER A 22 16.69 -1.21 10.67
C SER A 22 15.18 -1.51 10.63
N SER A 23 14.68 -1.84 9.44
CA SER A 23 13.29 -2.26 9.26
C SER A 23 12.95 -3.52 10.06
N HIS A 24 13.90 -4.41 10.28
CA HIS A 24 13.72 -5.61 11.11
C HIS A 24 13.53 -5.26 12.59
N LEU A 25 14.29 -4.28 13.10
CA LEU A 25 14.13 -3.80 14.46
C LEU A 25 12.74 -3.17 14.67
N VAL A 26 12.35 -2.27 13.76
CA VAL A 26 11.00 -1.67 13.79
C VAL A 26 9.93 -2.76 13.78
N TRP A 27 10.07 -3.76 12.91
CA TRP A 27 9.12 -4.88 12.84
C TRP A 27 9.04 -5.66 14.15
N ASN A 28 10.17 -5.97 14.78
CA ASN A 28 10.17 -6.71 16.05
C ASN A 28 9.43 -5.96 17.16
N ILE A 29 9.48 -4.62 17.15
CA ILE A 29 8.76 -3.79 18.12
C ILE A 29 7.25 -3.80 17.84
N ILE A 30 6.83 -3.61 16.57
CA ILE A 30 5.42 -3.37 16.24
C ILE A 30 4.62 -4.63 15.89
N LYS A 31 5.26 -5.77 15.64
CA LYS A 31 4.60 -6.99 15.12
C LYS A 31 3.44 -7.48 16.00
N ASN A 32 3.58 -7.35 17.32
CA ASN A 32 2.62 -7.89 18.29
C ASN A 32 1.65 -6.83 18.82
N ASN A 33 1.99 -5.55 18.69
CA ASN A 33 1.20 -4.45 19.23
C ASN A 33 1.33 -3.20 18.36
N ASN A 34 0.30 -2.89 17.60
CA ASN A 34 0.12 -1.64 16.88
C ASN A 34 -1.36 -1.32 16.71
N ALA A 35 -1.69 -0.04 16.49
CA ALA A 35 -3.07 0.45 16.40
C ALA A 35 -3.89 -0.16 15.24
N TYR A 36 -3.24 -0.70 14.22
CA TYR A 36 -3.90 -1.24 13.03
C TYR A 36 -4.11 -2.75 13.10
N LEU A 37 -3.62 -3.40 14.16
CA LEU A 37 -3.67 -4.85 14.30
C LEU A 37 -5.05 -5.29 14.76
N MET A 38 -5.62 -6.25 14.04
CA MET A 38 -6.88 -6.90 14.39
C MET A 38 -6.60 -8.35 14.77
N LYS A 39 -6.79 -8.64 16.04
CA LYS A 39 -6.72 -9.98 16.59
C LYS A 39 -8.11 -10.58 16.58
N ALA A 40 -8.24 -11.84 16.21
CA ALA A 40 -9.47 -12.61 16.35
C ALA A 40 -9.12 -13.97 16.93
N ASP A 41 -10.02 -14.47 17.77
CA ASP A 41 -9.88 -15.80 18.36
C ASP A 41 -9.91 -16.86 17.26
N ASN A 42 -9.20 -17.94 17.47
CA ASN A 42 -9.06 -19.07 16.55
C ASN A 42 -8.36 -18.78 15.19
N ILE A 43 -7.82 -17.57 14.99
CA ILE A 43 -7.07 -17.22 13.76
C ILE A 43 -5.58 -17.13 14.11
N LYS A 44 -4.78 -18.03 13.53
CA LYS A 44 -3.32 -18.07 13.76
C LYS A 44 -2.57 -16.83 13.23
N LYS A 45 -3.05 -16.21 12.15
CA LYS A 45 -2.45 -15.01 11.55
C LYS A 45 -3.40 -13.84 11.71
N TRP A 46 -2.93 -12.80 12.41
CA TRP A 46 -3.70 -11.58 12.61
C TRP A 46 -3.85 -10.77 11.33
N PHE A 47 -4.90 -9.97 11.28
CA PHE A 47 -5.14 -9.02 10.20
C PHE A 47 -4.61 -7.63 10.56
N SER A 48 -4.32 -6.82 9.54
CA SER A 48 -3.88 -5.43 9.72
C SER A 48 -4.64 -4.51 8.77
N LYS A 49 -5.15 -3.39 9.30
CA LYS A 49 -5.82 -2.32 8.53
C LYS A 49 -4.87 -1.21 8.11
N GLU A 50 -3.56 -1.41 8.24
CA GLU A 50 -2.58 -0.37 7.93
C GLU A 50 -2.63 0.09 6.46
N PRO A 51 -2.41 1.38 6.19
CA PRO A 51 -2.30 1.87 4.82
C PRO A 51 -1.04 1.29 4.15
N GLY A 52 -1.19 0.83 2.90
CA GLY A 52 -0.09 0.21 2.16
C GLY A 52 0.07 -1.30 2.37
N ASN A 53 -0.83 -1.93 3.12
CA ASN A 53 -0.92 -3.38 3.22
C ASN A 53 -1.92 -3.92 2.19
N LEU A 54 -1.44 -4.64 1.19
CA LEU A 54 -2.28 -5.13 0.09
C LEU A 54 -3.23 -6.27 0.49
N PRO A 55 -2.76 -7.33 1.21
CA PRO A 55 -3.63 -8.45 1.60
C PRO A 55 -4.30 -8.26 2.96
N ASN A 56 -4.07 -7.14 3.65
CA ASN A 56 -4.52 -6.88 5.02
C ASN A 56 -4.06 -7.93 6.06
N LEU A 57 -2.89 -8.55 5.83
CA LEU A 57 -2.30 -9.53 6.73
C LEU A 57 -1.16 -8.91 7.54
N ALA A 58 -1.09 -9.18 8.85
CA ALA A 58 0.04 -8.80 9.68
C ALA A 58 1.27 -9.64 9.33
N SER A 59 2.14 -9.10 8.47
CA SER A 59 3.36 -9.75 7.99
C SER A 59 4.42 -8.72 7.65
N PHE A 60 5.68 -9.02 7.97
CA PHE A 60 6.80 -8.15 7.61
C PHE A 60 6.79 -7.72 6.15
N LYS A 61 6.60 -8.69 5.23
CA LYS A 61 6.60 -8.44 3.78
C LYS A 61 5.56 -7.41 3.34
N TYR A 62 4.38 -7.44 3.93
CA TYR A 62 3.24 -6.62 3.51
C TYR A 62 3.06 -5.36 4.36
N SER A 63 3.84 -5.19 5.42
CA SER A 63 3.69 -4.04 6.29
C SER A 63 3.96 -2.72 5.57
N GLY A 64 2.99 -1.81 5.64
CA GLY A 64 3.10 -0.47 5.10
C GLY A 64 3.78 0.53 6.05
N LEU A 65 3.95 0.16 7.33
CA LEU A 65 4.60 0.99 8.35
C LEU A 65 6.12 0.84 8.33
N VAL A 66 6.59 -0.40 8.16
CA VAL A 66 8.01 -0.75 8.27
C VAL A 66 8.79 -0.37 7.01
N HIS A 67 8.20 -0.59 5.84
CA HIS A 67 8.91 -0.38 4.58
C HIS A 67 8.84 1.05 4.10
N ALA A 68 9.98 1.56 3.62
CA ALA A 68 10.09 2.89 3.01
C ALA A 68 9.31 3.00 1.68
N LYS A 69 9.23 1.89 0.92
CA LYS A 69 8.47 1.80 -0.33
C LYS A 69 7.21 0.98 -0.10
N THR A 70 6.03 1.54 -0.33
CA THR A 70 4.74 0.86 -0.15
C THR A 70 3.85 1.07 -1.36
N ILE A 71 3.03 0.06 -1.68
CA ILE A 71 2.00 0.12 -2.71
C ILE A 71 0.67 0.00 -2.01
N HIS A 72 -0.21 0.97 -2.21
CA HIS A 72 -1.58 0.93 -1.73
C HIS A 72 -2.55 1.08 -2.91
N ILE A 73 -3.57 0.24 -2.96
CA ILE A 73 -4.58 0.27 -4.01
C ILE A 73 -5.93 0.53 -3.36
N GLN A 74 -6.59 1.60 -3.81
CA GLN A 74 -7.88 2.03 -3.29
C GLN A 74 -8.83 2.30 -4.46
N PRO A 75 -10.15 2.18 -4.28
CA PRO A 75 -11.11 2.59 -5.28
C PRO A 75 -11.00 4.09 -5.53
N THR A 76 -11.34 4.53 -6.74
CA THR A 76 -11.47 5.96 -7.05
C THR A 76 -12.78 6.49 -6.48
N THR A 77 -12.85 7.78 -6.15
CA THR A 77 -14.04 8.44 -5.64
C THR A 77 -15.27 8.25 -6.53
N ASP A 78 -15.04 8.25 -7.84
CA ASP A 78 -16.09 8.08 -8.87
C ASP A 78 -16.59 6.62 -9.00
N ASN A 79 -16.14 5.70 -8.16
CA ASN A 79 -16.40 4.25 -8.28
C ASN A 79 -16.09 3.66 -9.68
N LYS A 80 -15.21 4.30 -10.45
CA LYS A 80 -14.77 3.86 -11.77
C LYS A 80 -13.26 3.70 -11.80
N GLY A 81 -12.80 2.44 -11.77
CA GLY A 81 -11.37 2.14 -11.73
C GLY A 81 -10.77 2.21 -10.33
N PHE A 82 -9.45 2.31 -10.25
CA PHE A 82 -8.73 2.35 -8.99
C PHE A 82 -7.56 3.32 -9.04
N ALA A 83 -7.15 3.79 -7.87
CA ALA A 83 -5.97 4.60 -7.65
C ALA A 83 -4.85 3.75 -7.03
N CYS A 84 -3.65 3.87 -7.58
CA CYS A 84 -2.43 3.31 -7.00
C CYS A 84 -1.66 4.42 -6.30
N VAL A 85 -1.47 4.27 -5.01
CA VAL A 85 -0.72 5.18 -4.16
C VAL A 85 0.62 4.54 -3.83
N THR A 86 1.71 5.19 -4.22
CA THR A 86 3.08 4.71 -3.98
C THR A 86 3.85 5.72 -3.15
N LYS A 87 4.72 5.22 -2.26
CA LYS A 87 5.51 6.05 -1.35
C LYS A 87 6.96 6.14 -1.83
N ARG A 88 7.50 7.35 -1.95
CA ARG A 88 8.90 7.61 -2.31
C ARG A 88 9.81 7.39 -1.10
N ALA A 89 10.83 6.55 -1.23
CA ALA A 89 11.78 6.27 -0.14
C ALA A 89 12.57 7.52 0.28
N ASN A 90 13.00 8.33 -0.70
CA ASN A 90 13.91 9.47 -0.45
C ASN A 90 13.21 10.71 0.16
N LYS A 91 11.88 10.70 0.28
CA LYS A 91 11.12 11.84 0.81
C LYS A 91 10.36 11.51 2.09
N LYS A 92 10.93 10.64 2.91
CA LYS A 92 10.34 10.15 4.17
C LYS A 92 9.90 11.30 5.11
N TYR A 93 10.70 12.37 5.17
CA TYR A 93 10.45 13.52 6.06
C TYR A 93 9.57 14.64 5.46
N LYS A 94 9.13 14.47 4.20
CA LYS A 94 8.26 15.44 3.52
C LYS A 94 6.94 14.75 3.11
N PRO A 95 5.97 14.60 4.02
CA PRO A 95 4.78 13.77 3.80
C PRO A 95 3.97 14.20 2.59
N GLY A 96 3.80 15.51 2.33
CA GLY A 96 3.07 16.00 1.16
C GLY A 96 3.70 15.66 -0.19
N LYS A 97 5.06 15.49 -0.23
CA LYS A 97 5.79 15.09 -1.45
C LYS A 97 6.18 13.62 -1.48
N ALA A 98 5.92 12.88 -0.40
CA ALA A 98 6.29 11.48 -0.26
C ALA A 98 5.37 10.54 -1.03
N VAL A 99 4.14 10.93 -1.27
CA VAL A 99 3.09 10.10 -1.85
C VAL A 99 2.87 10.48 -3.31
N ILE A 100 2.82 9.46 -4.17
CA ILE A 100 2.43 9.60 -5.58
C ILE A 100 1.14 8.83 -5.77
N LYS A 101 0.08 9.51 -6.19
CA LYS A 101 -1.22 8.93 -6.53
C LYS A 101 -1.36 8.88 -8.05
N GLN A 102 -1.65 7.71 -8.59
CA GLN A 102 -1.96 7.50 -10.00
C GLN A 102 -3.32 6.82 -10.13
N GLU A 103 -4.18 7.38 -10.94
CA GLU A 103 -5.53 6.87 -11.18
C GLU A 103 -5.64 6.22 -12.55
N TRP A 104 -6.30 5.07 -12.61
CA TRP A 104 -6.58 4.35 -13.84
C TRP A 104 -8.07 4.06 -13.94
N LYS A 105 -8.73 4.84 -14.80
CA LYS A 105 -10.18 4.76 -15.07
C LYS A 105 -10.50 4.00 -16.37
N SER A 106 -9.48 3.44 -17.04
CA SER A 106 -9.65 2.65 -18.26
C SER A 106 -10.28 1.28 -17.95
N GLY A 107 -10.72 0.55 -18.99
CA GLY A 107 -11.33 -0.76 -18.82
C GLY A 107 -10.46 -1.73 -18.00
N PRO A 108 -11.06 -2.75 -17.34
CA PRO A 108 -10.40 -3.60 -16.35
C PRO A 108 -9.09 -4.23 -16.84
N ARG A 109 -9.11 -4.83 -18.03
CA ARG A 109 -7.95 -5.49 -18.64
C ARG A 109 -6.78 -4.51 -18.86
N ARG A 110 -7.08 -3.33 -19.40
CA ARG A 110 -6.08 -2.29 -19.68
C ARG A 110 -5.51 -1.70 -18.39
N SER A 111 -6.35 -1.47 -17.38
CA SER A 111 -5.91 -0.93 -16.08
C SER A 111 -4.99 -1.89 -15.34
N LEU A 112 -5.30 -3.19 -15.32
CA LEU A 112 -4.44 -4.22 -14.72
C LEU A 112 -3.10 -4.35 -15.46
N LEU A 113 -3.09 -4.26 -16.79
CA LEU A 113 -1.86 -4.27 -17.58
C LEU A 113 -1.00 -3.04 -17.26
N LYS A 114 -1.60 -1.85 -17.18
CA LYS A 114 -0.90 -0.61 -16.80
C LYS A 114 -0.28 -0.71 -15.41
N LEU A 115 -1.03 -1.25 -14.42
CA LEU A 115 -0.52 -1.49 -13.08
C LEU A 115 0.69 -2.42 -13.08
N ARG A 116 0.62 -3.54 -13.81
CA ARG A 116 1.75 -4.48 -13.93
C ARG A 116 2.97 -3.81 -14.56
N LYS A 117 2.80 -3.10 -15.69
CA LYS A 117 3.87 -2.36 -16.36
C LYS A 117 4.48 -1.30 -15.44
N TYR A 118 3.67 -0.59 -14.67
CA TYR A 118 4.12 0.43 -13.72
C TYR A 118 5.02 -0.16 -12.62
N ILE A 119 4.61 -1.27 -11.99
CA ILE A 119 5.38 -1.91 -10.92
C ILE A 119 6.69 -2.53 -11.47
N VAL A 120 6.60 -3.25 -12.58
CA VAL A 120 7.74 -3.98 -13.15
C VAL A 120 8.72 -3.02 -13.82
N GLY A 121 8.23 -2.07 -14.61
CA GLY A 121 9.05 -1.08 -15.34
C GLY A 121 9.84 -0.17 -14.41
N ASN A 122 9.21 0.32 -13.34
CA ASN A 122 9.90 1.14 -12.33
C ASN A 122 10.73 0.32 -11.34
N LYS A 123 10.81 -1.00 -11.49
CA LYS A 123 11.49 -1.91 -10.54
C LYS A 123 11.07 -1.63 -9.09
N TYR A 124 9.78 -1.31 -8.87
CA TYR A 124 9.25 -0.88 -7.59
C TYR A 124 8.58 -2.05 -6.87
N ARG A 125 9.27 -2.66 -5.88
CA ARG A 125 8.78 -3.81 -5.09
C ARG A 125 8.09 -4.90 -5.94
N LYS A 126 8.81 -5.48 -6.87
CA LYS A 126 8.30 -6.49 -7.83
C LYS A 126 7.62 -7.69 -7.13
N GLU A 127 8.06 -8.01 -5.91
CA GLU A 127 7.48 -9.10 -5.12
C GLU A 127 5.99 -8.88 -4.78
N LEU A 128 5.52 -7.65 -4.76
CA LEU A 128 4.13 -7.31 -4.46
C LEU A 128 3.21 -7.30 -5.68
N THR A 129 3.74 -7.49 -6.88
CA THR A 129 2.96 -7.41 -8.13
C THR A 129 1.72 -8.30 -8.12
N LYS A 130 1.86 -9.57 -7.71
CA LYS A 130 0.74 -10.51 -7.63
C LYS A 130 -0.34 -10.06 -6.64
N ALA A 131 0.08 -9.58 -5.46
CA ALA A 131 -0.85 -9.08 -4.43
C ALA A 131 -1.57 -7.79 -4.90
N ALA A 132 -0.84 -6.88 -5.55
CA ALA A 132 -1.41 -5.66 -6.13
C ALA A 132 -2.47 -5.97 -7.19
N LEU A 133 -2.18 -6.87 -8.13
CA LEU A 133 -3.14 -7.28 -9.15
C LEU A 133 -4.39 -7.94 -8.55
N ARG A 134 -4.24 -8.80 -7.52
CA ARG A 134 -5.38 -9.41 -6.83
C ARG A 134 -6.28 -8.36 -6.18
N ARG A 135 -5.70 -7.38 -5.46
CA ARG A 135 -6.48 -6.31 -4.84
C ARG A 135 -7.16 -5.42 -5.87
N ALA A 136 -6.45 -5.04 -6.95
CA ALA A 136 -7.02 -4.25 -8.03
C ALA A 136 -8.18 -4.97 -8.74
N SER A 137 -8.04 -6.26 -9.03
CA SER A 137 -9.12 -7.06 -9.64
C SER A 137 -10.33 -7.19 -8.72
N ALA A 138 -10.13 -7.37 -7.41
CA ALA A 138 -11.22 -7.43 -6.44
C ALA A 138 -12.02 -6.11 -6.38
N ILE A 139 -11.33 -4.95 -6.40
CA ILE A 139 -11.97 -3.63 -6.46
C ILE A 139 -12.79 -3.49 -7.74
N LEU A 140 -12.21 -3.82 -8.89
CA LEU A 140 -12.93 -3.73 -10.17
C LEU A 140 -14.15 -4.66 -10.23
N GLN A 141 -14.05 -5.86 -9.65
CA GLN A 141 -15.19 -6.78 -9.55
C GLN A 141 -16.29 -6.26 -8.61
N SER A 142 -15.92 -5.66 -7.48
CA SER A 142 -16.89 -5.07 -6.55
C SER A 142 -17.66 -3.92 -7.22
N GLN A 143 -16.95 -3.06 -7.95
CA GLN A 143 -17.55 -1.97 -8.72
C GLN A 143 -18.51 -2.49 -9.81
N LYS A 144 -18.11 -3.54 -10.52
CA LYS A 144 -18.98 -4.18 -11.53
C LYS A 144 -20.24 -4.77 -10.89
N ARG A 145 -20.12 -5.43 -9.74
CA ARG A 145 -21.27 -5.98 -9.02
C ARG A 145 -22.24 -4.89 -8.53
N ALA A 146 -21.71 -3.77 -8.06
CA ALA A 146 -22.52 -2.63 -7.61
C ALA A 146 -23.32 -1.98 -8.77
N GLN A 147 -22.85 -2.11 -10.01
CA GLN A 147 -23.54 -1.60 -11.20
C GLN A 147 -24.63 -2.55 -11.72
N ILE A 148 -24.62 -3.82 -11.30
CA ILE A 148 -25.64 -4.80 -11.70
C ILE A 148 -26.84 -4.64 -10.77
N PRO A 149 -28.03 -4.25 -11.27
CA PRO A 149 -29.22 -4.19 -10.41
C PRO A 149 -29.48 -5.58 -9.81
N ALA A 150 -29.78 -5.60 -8.51
CA ALA A 150 -30.10 -6.84 -7.82
C ALA A 150 -31.28 -7.52 -8.55
N LYS A 151 -31.03 -8.68 -9.16
CA LYS A 151 -32.13 -9.53 -9.67
C LYS A 151 -33.03 -9.83 -8.50
N LYS A 152 -34.25 -9.26 -8.49
CA LYS A 152 -35.30 -9.64 -7.56
C LYS A 152 -35.43 -11.15 -7.66
N SER A 153 -35.09 -11.87 -6.60
CA SER A 153 -35.39 -13.31 -6.53
C SER A 153 -36.90 -13.46 -6.64
N SER A 154 -37.38 -13.94 -7.78
CA SER A 154 -38.76 -14.37 -7.89
C SER A 154 -38.93 -15.52 -6.89
N LYS A 155 -39.53 -15.25 -5.73
CA LYS A 155 -40.06 -16.30 -4.87
C LYS A 155 -41.01 -17.10 -5.76
N LYS A 156 -40.64 -18.31 -6.14
CA LYS A 156 -41.59 -19.32 -6.62
C LYS A 156 -42.61 -19.49 -5.48
N LYS A 157 -43.82 -18.96 -5.67
CA LYS A 157 -44.96 -19.39 -4.89
C LYS A 157 -45.10 -20.91 -5.20
N ALA A 158 -44.91 -21.73 -4.20
CA ALA A 158 -45.39 -23.09 -4.20
C ALA A 158 -46.89 -22.95 -4.04
N ASP A 159 -47.63 -23.09 -5.10
CA ASP A 159 -49.07 -23.36 -5.05
C ASP A 159 -49.21 -24.83 -4.69
N ASN A 160 -49.76 -25.04 -3.50
CA ASN A 160 -50.42 -26.28 -3.09
C ASN A 160 -51.81 -26.25 -3.61
#